data_ea7c001bdc62a595a903e31151ee579b
#
_entry.id   ea7c001bdc62a595a903e31151ee579b
#
_cell.length_a   1.000
_cell.length_b   1.000
_cell.length_c   1.000
_cell.angle_alpha   90.00
_cell.angle_beta   90.00
_cell.angle_gamma   90.00
#
_symmetry.space_group_name_H-M   'P 1'
#
loop_
_entity.id
_entity.type
_entity.pdbx_description
1 polymer ?
#
loop_
_entity_poly.entity_id
_entity_poly.type
_entity_poly.pdbx_seq_one_letter_code
_entity_poly.pdbx_strand_id
1 'polypeptide(L)'
;MLRKTLQKIPLARPYLIAIAVCLILFSPTWFRLVQEWLKFEQVLAHGLPTFLIFIGLLLIHPPKAAKQGSKTISWPGGAVLILSVIVWALLELARIDTLSYLMLPVGLIAVCWTLLGLSAAVRLIPYVLLFGLSLPVWADIVPFLVTLATIVVGKAVSLMGITALIEGANITLPYGRLVIADGCSGIRYFAVSILVATITAILNDYRWKGWLFALTVGAGLALIVNWVRITALVVIAYQSNMESDLVTNHETFGWLVYAGFLIPVMLLAPVHRRGSIPDGMPPRMTIKPYSFVVLALLIGPISIALAHSAASEASPWRPVIGELRSADPADLPLAVNVPSFMTHQVWTTTDGSWLSLAQSTRTGANEKLVPYLPRPIETSNWFVASEHLNGKIRIYQNLSSRRQVALYQHYLVGSYRTDSYRTAKLLQVPATLRGQSRFALLTLQAPCGPRGCEAAVGLIENHIKQGAITTEDR
;
A
#
# COMPACT_ATOMS: atom_id res chain seq x y z
N MET A 1 -1.29 -1.40 41.20
CA MET A 1 -1.50 -1.74 39.76
C MET A 1 -0.38 -2.63 39.24
N LEU A 2 0.88 -2.27 39.42
CA LEU A 2 2.07 -3.03 38.94
C LEU A 2 2.09 -4.51 39.37
N ARG A 3 1.81 -4.80 40.64
CA ARG A 3 1.84 -6.18 41.19
C ARG A 3 0.82 -7.14 40.54
N LYS A 4 -0.37 -6.60 40.15
CA LYS A 4 -1.39 -7.39 39.40
C LYS A 4 -1.02 -7.61 37.94
N THR A 5 -0.28 -6.68 37.34
CA THR A 5 0.22 -6.80 35.96
C THR A 5 1.35 -7.85 35.92
N LEU A 6 2.27 -7.83 36.88
CA LEU A 6 3.36 -8.79 36.99
C LEU A 6 2.85 -10.26 37.10
N GLN A 7 1.69 -10.49 37.75
CA GLN A 7 1.05 -11.80 37.84
C GLN A 7 0.47 -12.31 36.51
N LYS A 8 0.23 -11.41 35.52
CA LYS A 8 -0.31 -11.78 34.22
C LYS A 8 0.77 -12.03 33.15
N ILE A 9 2.01 -11.62 33.38
CA ILE A 9 3.16 -11.84 32.49
C ILE A 9 3.31 -13.31 32.06
N PRO A 10 3.17 -14.34 32.96
CA PRO A 10 3.27 -15.73 32.56
C PRO A 10 2.25 -16.15 31.48
N LEU A 11 1.05 -15.54 31.48
CA LEU A 11 0.00 -15.77 30.46
C LEU A 11 0.31 -15.11 29.13
N ALA A 12 0.91 -13.93 29.15
CA ALA A 12 1.28 -13.16 27.95
C ALA A 12 2.56 -13.71 27.29
N ARG A 13 3.49 -14.27 28.08
CA ARG A 13 4.82 -14.71 27.63
C ARG A 13 4.82 -15.58 26.36
N PRO A 14 3.97 -16.61 26.21
CA PRO A 14 3.96 -17.41 24.97
C PRO A 14 3.61 -16.60 23.73
N TYR A 15 2.68 -15.65 23.85
CA TYR A 15 2.29 -14.77 22.74
C TYR A 15 3.39 -13.78 22.39
N LEU A 16 4.11 -13.23 23.39
CA LEU A 16 5.26 -12.36 23.15
C LEU A 16 6.40 -13.11 22.44
N ILE A 17 6.62 -14.38 22.77
CA ILE A 17 7.58 -15.23 22.04
C ILE A 17 7.12 -15.43 20.60
N ALA A 18 5.82 -15.70 20.36
CA ALA A 18 5.29 -15.83 19.01
C ALA A 18 5.47 -14.53 18.20
N ILE A 19 5.28 -13.35 18.82
CA ILE A 19 5.56 -12.06 18.21
C ILE A 19 7.04 -11.92 17.86
N ALA A 20 7.95 -12.24 18.79
CA ALA A 20 9.39 -12.19 18.56
C ALA A 20 9.82 -13.10 17.39
N VAL A 21 9.28 -14.31 17.31
CA VAL A 21 9.50 -15.22 16.18
C VAL A 21 8.97 -14.61 14.88
N CYS A 22 7.77 -14.00 14.89
CA CYS A 22 7.20 -13.32 13.74
C CYS A 22 8.08 -12.13 13.28
N LEU A 23 8.62 -11.33 14.21
CA LEU A 23 9.55 -10.25 13.90
C LEU A 23 10.79 -10.74 13.16
N ILE A 24 11.33 -11.88 13.56
CA ILE A 24 12.50 -12.48 12.89
C ILE A 24 12.14 -13.03 11.52
N LEU A 25 11.06 -13.80 11.40
CA LEU A 25 10.64 -14.44 10.15
C LEU A 25 10.27 -13.44 9.05
N PHE A 26 9.71 -12.30 9.42
CA PHE A 26 9.26 -11.26 8.49
C PHE A 26 10.11 -9.98 8.62
N SER A 27 11.37 -10.09 9.03
CA SER A 27 12.25 -8.99 9.41
C SER A 27 12.36 -7.85 8.39
N PRO A 28 12.52 -8.07 7.06
CA PRO A 28 12.63 -6.97 6.10
C PRO A 28 11.38 -6.08 6.09
N THR A 29 10.20 -6.68 6.12
CA THR A 29 8.91 -5.96 6.14
C THR A 29 8.71 -5.22 7.47
N TRP A 30 9.06 -5.83 8.59
CA TRP A 30 9.00 -5.17 9.89
C TRP A 30 9.90 -3.95 9.97
N PHE A 31 11.11 -4.04 9.46
CA PHE A 31 12.05 -2.92 9.45
C PHE A 31 11.50 -1.73 8.65
N ARG A 32 10.95 -1.98 7.46
CA ARG A 32 10.29 -0.93 6.68
C ARG A 32 9.06 -0.36 7.38
N LEU A 33 8.24 -1.21 7.99
CA LEU A 33 7.05 -0.76 8.72
C LEU A 33 7.42 0.20 9.86
N VAL A 34 8.47 -0.11 10.62
CA VAL A 34 8.98 0.78 11.68
C VAL A 34 9.46 2.10 11.08
N GLN A 35 10.16 2.09 9.94
CA GLN A 35 10.57 3.32 9.25
C GLN A 35 9.35 4.17 8.84
N GLU A 36 8.28 3.54 8.33
CA GLU A 36 7.04 4.26 8.00
C GLU A 36 6.38 4.88 9.25
N TRP A 37 6.35 4.16 10.37
CA TRP A 37 5.81 4.70 11.63
C TRP A 37 6.59 5.90 12.17
N LEU A 38 7.91 5.94 11.93
CA LEU A 38 8.78 7.03 12.40
C LEU A 38 8.70 8.30 11.55
N LYS A 39 8.04 8.28 10.42
CA LYS A 39 7.82 9.47 9.55
C LYS A 39 6.77 10.45 10.05
N PHE A 40 6.27 10.37 11.21
CA PHE A 40 5.26 11.11 11.99
C PHE A 40 4.32 12.10 11.24
N GLU A 41 4.71 12.63 10.10
CA GLU A 41 3.97 13.63 9.30
C GLU A 41 2.87 13.02 8.42
N GLN A 42 2.78 11.68 8.34
CA GLN A 42 1.89 10.98 7.43
C GLN A 42 0.65 10.41 8.14
N VAL A 43 -0.28 9.92 7.34
CA VAL A 43 -1.52 9.26 7.78
C VAL A 43 -1.25 8.10 8.77
N LEU A 44 -0.03 7.57 8.78
CA LEU A 44 0.39 6.42 9.61
C LEU A 44 1.03 6.81 10.96
N ALA A 45 1.03 8.09 11.35
CA ALA A 45 1.60 8.54 12.64
C ALA A 45 1.02 7.80 13.87
N HIS A 46 -0.20 7.25 13.77
CA HIS A 46 -0.82 6.44 14.81
C HIS A 46 -0.29 4.98 14.86
N GLY A 47 0.53 4.54 13.90
CA GLY A 47 0.96 3.14 13.78
C GLY A 47 1.78 2.65 14.98
N LEU A 48 2.85 3.37 15.34
CA LEU A 48 3.68 3.03 16.50
C LEU A 48 2.88 3.05 17.82
N PRO A 49 2.09 4.09 18.15
CA PRO A 49 1.21 4.05 19.32
C PRO A 49 0.26 2.85 19.31
N THR A 50 -0.34 2.51 18.19
CA THR A 50 -1.25 1.36 18.06
C THR A 50 -0.52 0.04 18.34
N PHE A 51 0.70 -0.14 17.83
CA PHE A 51 1.51 -1.31 18.13
C PHE A 51 1.88 -1.40 19.61
N LEU A 52 2.24 -0.29 20.24
CA LEU A 52 2.53 -0.25 21.68
C LEU A 52 1.29 -0.57 22.51
N ILE A 53 0.11 -0.10 22.11
CA ILE A 53 -1.18 -0.46 22.74
C ILE A 53 -1.45 -1.96 22.58
N PHE A 54 -1.20 -2.53 21.39
CA PHE A 54 -1.33 -3.97 21.16
C PHE A 54 -0.47 -4.78 22.15
N ILE A 55 0.81 -4.44 22.32
CA ILE A 55 1.69 -5.09 23.29
C ILE A 55 1.19 -4.84 24.72
N GLY A 56 0.82 -3.61 25.05
CA GLY A 56 0.27 -3.23 26.36
C GLY A 56 -0.99 -4.03 26.72
N LEU A 57 -1.91 -4.19 25.77
CA LEU A 57 -3.12 -4.99 25.98
C LEU A 57 -2.82 -6.48 26.18
N LEU A 58 -1.86 -7.06 25.47
CA LEU A 58 -1.42 -8.42 25.72
C LEU A 58 -0.88 -8.63 27.15
N LEU A 59 -0.22 -7.61 27.72
CA LEU A 59 0.30 -7.66 29.09
C LEU A 59 -0.78 -7.44 30.13
N ILE A 60 -1.67 -6.47 29.93
CA ILE A 60 -2.69 -6.07 30.92
C ILE A 60 -3.92 -6.97 30.86
N HIS A 61 -4.31 -7.39 29.66
CA HIS A 61 -5.52 -8.15 29.35
C HIS A 61 -5.21 -9.32 28.41
N PRO A 62 -4.34 -10.30 28.82
CA PRO A 62 -3.94 -11.40 27.95
C PRO A 62 -5.14 -12.23 27.47
N PRO A 63 -5.05 -12.88 26.29
CA PRO A 63 -6.10 -13.80 25.84
C PRO A 63 -6.45 -14.83 26.90
N LYS A 64 -7.73 -15.20 27.02
CA LYS A 64 -8.19 -16.22 27.99
C LYS A 64 -7.39 -17.52 27.80
N ALA A 65 -7.04 -18.19 28.90
CA ALA A 65 -6.34 -19.44 28.84
C ALA A 65 -7.07 -20.48 27.95
N ALA A 66 -6.34 -21.13 27.08
CA ALA A 66 -6.90 -22.21 26.25
C ALA A 66 -7.17 -23.40 27.12
N LYS A 67 -8.33 -24.06 26.96
CA LYS A 67 -8.48 -25.45 27.46
C LYS A 67 -7.30 -26.23 26.87
N GLN A 68 -6.62 -27.03 27.70
CA GLN A 68 -5.43 -27.80 27.28
C GLN A 68 -5.72 -28.51 25.95
N GLY A 69 -5.24 -27.94 24.86
CA GLY A 69 -5.29 -28.59 23.57
C GLY A 69 -4.29 -29.72 23.50
N SER A 70 -4.60 -30.73 22.74
CA SER A 70 -3.82 -31.92 22.44
C SER A 70 -2.31 -31.64 22.38
N LYS A 71 -1.52 -32.51 22.99
CA LYS A 71 -0.05 -32.54 22.91
C LYS A 71 0.49 -32.85 21.51
N THR A 72 -0.39 -32.89 20.50
CA THR A 72 -0.04 -33.18 19.11
C THR A 72 0.55 -31.95 18.40
N ILE A 73 1.59 -32.21 17.63
CA ILE A 73 2.20 -31.22 16.72
C ILE A 73 1.09 -30.64 15.83
N SER A 74 1.04 -29.31 15.75
CA SER A 74 0.10 -28.63 14.85
C SER A 74 0.64 -28.67 13.41
N TRP A 75 0.61 -29.82 12.74
CA TRP A 75 0.97 -29.95 11.33
C TRP A 75 0.23 -28.96 10.44
N PRO A 76 -1.10 -28.74 10.59
CA PRO A 76 -1.78 -27.73 9.81
C PRO A 76 -1.25 -26.30 10.07
N GLY A 77 -0.93 -25.98 11.33
CA GLY A 77 -0.32 -24.69 11.67
C GLY A 77 1.04 -24.51 10.99
N GLY A 78 1.89 -25.55 11.00
CA GLY A 78 3.18 -25.56 10.32
C GLY A 78 3.04 -25.37 8.80
N ALA A 79 2.09 -26.06 8.17
CA ALA A 79 1.81 -25.91 6.74
C ALA A 79 1.34 -24.47 6.40
N VAL A 80 0.45 -23.89 7.20
CA VAL A 80 0.00 -22.51 7.04
C VAL A 80 1.15 -21.53 7.24
N LEU A 81 2.06 -21.76 8.20
CA LEU A 81 3.24 -20.93 8.39
C LEU A 81 4.15 -20.95 7.17
N ILE A 82 4.48 -22.14 6.64
CA ILE A 82 5.33 -22.27 5.45
C ILE A 82 4.68 -21.58 4.25
N LEU A 83 3.38 -21.80 4.01
CA LEU A 83 2.65 -21.15 2.93
C LEU A 83 2.66 -19.62 3.09
N SER A 84 2.43 -19.13 4.31
CA SER A 84 2.44 -17.69 4.60
C SER A 84 3.82 -17.07 4.30
N VAL A 85 4.90 -17.76 4.66
CA VAL A 85 6.26 -17.29 4.40
C VAL A 85 6.61 -17.34 2.92
N ILE A 86 6.16 -18.37 2.18
CA ILE A 86 6.36 -18.45 0.73
C ILE A 86 5.63 -17.28 0.04
N VAL A 87 4.34 -17.08 0.35
CA VAL A 87 3.55 -15.97 -0.23
C VAL A 87 4.18 -14.64 0.13
N TRP A 88 4.57 -14.43 1.38
CA TRP A 88 5.26 -13.22 1.80
C TRP A 88 6.58 -13.00 1.06
N ALA A 89 7.40 -14.04 0.91
CA ALA A 89 8.67 -13.94 0.20
C ALA A 89 8.48 -13.55 -1.29
N LEU A 90 7.45 -14.12 -1.95
CA LEU A 90 7.10 -13.73 -3.32
C LEU A 90 6.63 -12.27 -3.41
N LEU A 91 5.80 -11.82 -2.47
CA LEU A 91 5.33 -10.44 -2.40
C LEU A 91 6.49 -9.47 -2.10
N GLU A 92 7.40 -9.88 -1.23
CA GLU A 92 8.60 -9.12 -0.87
C GLU A 92 9.55 -8.95 -2.07
N LEU A 93 9.80 -10.02 -2.81
CA LEU A 93 10.59 -9.99 -4.04
C LEU A 93 9.90 -9.20 -5.16
N ALA A 94 8.56 -9.30 -5.25
CA ALA A 94 7.76 -8.51 -6.18
C ALA A 94 7.56 -7.05 -5.73
N ARG A 95 7.98 -6.70 -4.49
CA ARG A 95 7.82 -5.36 -3.91
C ARG A 95 6.38 -4.86 -3.96
N ILE A 96 5.43 -5.73 -3.63
CA ILE A 96 4.02 -5.38 -3.43
C ILE A 96 3.84 -5.05 -1.94
N ASP A 97 4.27 -3.85 -1.55
CA ASP A 97 4.46 -3.46 -0.16
C ASP A 97 3.18 -3.61 0.68
N THR A 98 2.02 -3.13 0.19
CA THR A 98 0.74 -3.23 0.91
C THR A 98 0.39 -4.69 1.27
N LEU A 99 0.53 -5.61 0.32
CA LEU A 99 0.27 -7.02 0.57
C LEU A 99 1.34 -7.66 1.48
N SER A 100 2.60 -7.25 1.37
CA SER A 100 3.66 -7.70 2.28
C SER A 100 3.37 -7.29 3.72
N TYR A 101 2.87 -6.07 3.97
CA TYR A 101 2.43 -5.65 5.30
C TYR A 101 1.23 -6.45 5.81
N LEU A 102 0.25 -6.77 4.95
CA LEU A 102 -0.90 -7.60 5.32
C LEU A 102 -0.52 -9.04 5.66
N MET A 103 0.64 -9.51 5.21
CA MET A 103 1.16 -10.83 5.61
C MET A 103 1.69 -10.87 7.05
N LEU A 104 1.99 -9.73 7.69
CA LEU A 104 2.46 -9.69 9.09
C LEU A 104 1.42 -10.22 10.09
N PRO A 105 0.14 -9.75 10.10
CA PRO A 105 -0.89 -10.34 10.96
C PRO A 105 -1.18 -11.80 10.63
N VAL A 106 -1.19 -12.17 9.34
CA VAL A 106 -1.37 -13.58 8.91
C VAL A 106 -0.23 -14.45 9.43
N GLY A 107 1.01 -14.01 9.27
CA GLY A 107 2.20 -14.67 9.78
C GLY A 107 2.19 -14.82 11.30
N LEU A 108 1.76 -13.79 12.03
CA LEU A 108 1.64 -13.83 13.49
C LEU A 108 0.62 -14.90 13.95
N ILE A 109 -0.53 -14.99 13.29
CA ILE A 109 -1.53 -16.03 13.55
C ILE A 109 -0.94 -17.41 13.22
N ALA A 110 -0.25 -17.56 12.09
CA ALA A 110 0.36 -18.82 11.68
C ALA A 110 1.46 -19.28 12.65
N VAL A 111 2.34 -18.38 13.10
CA VAL A 111 3.36 -18.66 14.14
C VAL A 111 2.68 -19.08 15.44
N CYS A 112 1.67 -18.33 15.89
CA CYS A 112 0.92 -18.66 17.10
C CYS A 112 0.24 -20.04 16.99
N TRP A 113 -0.39 -20.35 15.85
CA TRP A 113 -1.00 -21.66 15.60
C TRP A 113 0.03 -22.79 15.65
N THR A 114 1.18 -22.59 15.01
CA THR A 114 2.26 -23.57 14.97
C THR A 114 2.81 -23.85 16.36
N LEU A 115 3.09 -22.82 17.17
CA LEU A 115 3.77 -22.94 18.46
C LEU A 115 2.81 -23.26 19.63
N LEU A 116 1.61 -22.68 19.61
CA LEU A 116 0.66 -22.69 20.73
C LEU A 116 -0.65 -23.45 20.43
N GLY A 117 -0.87 -23.79 19.16
CA GLY A 117 -2.08 -24.47 18.69
C GLY A 117 -3.21 -23.54 18.26
N LEU A 118 -4.19 -24.10 17.52
CA LEU A 118 -5.31 -23.35 16.92
C LEU A 118 -6.12 -22.56 17.95
N SER A 119 -6.39 -23.15 19.12
CA SER A 119 -7.19 -22.49 20.16
C SER A 119 -6.52 -21.20 20.68
N ALA A 120 -5.19 -21.16 20.78
CA ALA A 120 -4.45 -19.96 21.16
C ALA A 120 -4.43 -18.94 20.02
N ALA A 121 -4.23 -19.39 18.77
CA ALA A 121 -4.24 -18.54 17.59
C ALA A 121 -5.59 -17.82 17.39
N VAL A 122 -6.71 -18.54 17.49
CA VAL A 122 -8.05 -17.96 17.39
C VAL A 122 -8.31 -16.88 18.47
N ARG A 123 -7.82 -17.10 19.69
CA ARG A 123 -7.95 -16.12 20.78
C ARG A 123 -7.05 -14.89 20.60
N LEU A 124 -5.99 -15.02 19.83
CA LEU A 124 -5.13 -13.89 19.48
C LEU A 124 -5.73 -13.01 18.39
N ILE A 125 -6.68 -13.49 17.57
CA ILE A 125 -7.29 -12.74 16.45
C ILE A 125 -7.73 -11.34 16.85
N PRO A 126 -8.47 -11.08 17.94
CA PRO A 126 -8.84 -9.73 18.34
C PRO A 126 -7.67 -8.76 18.48
N TYR A 127 -6.57 -9.24 19.03
CA TYR A 127 -5.33 -8.44 19.20
C TYR A 127 -4.61 -8.24 17.88
N VAL A 128 -4.62 -9.26 17.01
CA VAL A 128 -4.04 -9.16 15.66
C VAL A 128 -4.84 -8.20 14.79
N LEU A 129 -6.16 -8.11 14.94
CA LEU A 129 -6.97 -7.08 14.29
C LEU A 129 -6.57 -5.67 14.75
N LEU A 130 -6.33 -5.50 16.07
CA LEU A 130 -5.80 -4.24 16.59
C LEU A 130 -4.43 -3.91 15.99
N PHE A 131 -3.52 -4.87 15.92
CA PHE A 131 -2.23 -4.70 15.26
C PHE A 131 -2.41 -4.33 13.77
N GLY A 132 -3.38 -4.93 13.08
CA GLY A 132 -3.72 -4.63 11.69
C GLY A 132 -4.03 -3.14 11.44
N LEU A 133 -4.54 -2.42 12.45
CA LEU A 133 -4.79 -0.99 12.35
C LEU A 133 -3.52 -0.14 12.29
N SER A 134 -2.36 -0.69 12.67
CA SER A 134 -1.06 -0.01 12.54
C SER A 134 -0.43 -0.13 11.16
N LEU A 135 -1.04 -0.87 10.24
CA LEU A 135 -0.51 -1.10 8.90
C LEU A 135 -0.87 0.03 7.94
N PRO A 136 -0.07 0.25 6.87
CA PRO A 136 -0.32 1.31 5.89
C PRO A 136 -1.39 0.93 4.85
N VAL A 137 -2.57 0.53 5.32
CA VAL A 137 -3.73 0.15 4.47
C VAL A 137 -4.75 1.29 4.32
N TRP A 138 -4.55 2.38 5.02
CA TRP A 138 -5.53 3.46 5.12
C TRP A 138 -5.61 4.33 3.87
N ALA A 139 -4.52 4.45 3.12
CA ALA A 139 -4.46 5.28 1.92
C ALA A 139 -5.49 4.86 0.85
N ASP A 140 -5.75 3.56 0.72
CA ASP A 140 -6.69 3.01 -0.26
C ASP A 140 -8.16 3.35 0.07
N ILE A 141 -8.45 3.70 1.32
CA ILE A 141 -9.81 4.07 1.78
C ILE A 141 -10.08 5.57 1.60
N VAL A 142 -9.03 6.41 1.54
CA VAL A 142 -9.15 7.87 1.45
C VAL A 142 -10.02 8.34 0.29
N PRO A 143 -9.87 7.88 -0.97
CA PRO A 143 -10.72 8.33 -2.07
C PRO A 143 -12.21 8.07 -1.86
N PHE A 144 -12.53 6.93 -1.25
CA PHE A 144 -13.92 6.59 -0.89
C PHE A 144 -14.47 7.54 0.17
N LEU A 145 -13.69 7.85 1.22
CA LEU A 145 -14.10 8.78 2.29
C LEU A 145 -14.29 10.20 1.76
N VAL A 146 -13.41 10.67 0.86
CA VAL A 146 -13.53 11.99 0.21
C VAL A 146 -14.82 12.05 -0.60
N THR A 147 -15.09 11.04 -1.44
CA THR A 147 -16.32 11.01 -2.25
C THR A 147 -17.57 11.02 -1.37
N LEU A 148 -17.59 10.20 -0.32
CA LEU A 148 -18.71 10.13 0.61
C LEU A 148 -18.92 11.48 1.34
N ALA A 149 -17.82 12.10 1.80
CA ALA A 149 -17.87 13.42 2.45
C ALA A 149 -18.42 14.49 1.50
N THR A 150 -17.96 14.52 0.25
CA THR A 150 -18.43 15.49 -0.74
C THR A 150 -19.92 15.37 -0.99
N ILE A 151 -20.45 14.14 -1.12
CA ILE A 151 -21.89 13.92 -1.34
C ILE A 151 -22.71 14.41 -0.15
N VAL A 152 -22.33 14.03 1.08
CA VAL A 152 -23.09 14.36 2.30
C VAL A 152 -23.01 15.84 2.62
N VAL A 153 -21.81 16.42 2.59
CA VAL A 153 -21.58 17.85 2.86
C VAL A 153 -22.24 18.70 1.78
N GLY A 154 -22.14 18.31 0.51
CA GLY A 154 -22.78 19.01 -0.60
C GLY A 154 -24.30 19.07 -0.44
N LYS A 155 -24.92 17.97 -0.03
CA LYS A 155 -26.36 17.95 0.26
C LYS A 155 -26.72 18.82 1.47
N ALA A 156 -25.92 18.80 2.55
CA ALA A 156 -26.11 19.64 3.71
C ALA A 156 -26.02 21.13 3.38
N VAL A 157 -25.00 21.54 2.62
CA VAL A 157 -24.78 22.92 2.16
C VAL A 157 -25.94 23.41 1.29
N SER A 158 -26.42 22.56 0.37
CA SER A 158 -27.59 22.85 -0.47
C SER A 158 -28.87 23.03 0.35
N LEU A 159 -29.11 22.19 1.36
CA LEU A 159 -30.26 22.29 2.26
C LEU A 159 -30.24 23.56 3.12
N MET A 160 -29.05 24.11 3.40
CA MET A 160 -28.86 25.38 4.11
C MET A 160 -29.05 26.61 3.21
N GLY A 161 -29.32 26.43 1.91
CA GLY A 161 -29.48 27.53 0.97
C GLY A 161 -28.18 28.27 0.64
N ILE A 162 -27.00 27.69 0.94
CA ILE A 162 -25.70 28.30 0.63
C ILE A 162 -25.38 28.10 -0.85
N THR A 163 -25.09 29.19 -1.56
CA THR A 163 -24.67 29.14 -2.95
C THR A 163 -23.28 28.55 -3.08
N ALA A 164 -23.16 27.34 -3.60
CA ALA A 164 -21.89 26.65 -3.79
C ALA A 164 -21.93 25.81 -5.06
N LEU A 165 -20.85 25.83 -5.84
CA LEU A 165 -20.63 24.91 -6.94
C LEU A 165 -19.74 23.75 -6.45
N ILE A 166 -20.24 22.53 -6.59
CA ILE A 166 -19.55 21.33 -6.11
C ILE A 166 -19.10 20.49 -7.30
N GLU A 167 -17.79 20.38 -7.47
CA GLU A 167 -17.16 19.62 -8.56
C GLU A 167 -16.11 18.67 -8.00
N GLY A 168 -16.43 17.38 -7.95
CA GLY A 168 -15.58 16.40 -7.30
C GLY A 168 -15.33 16.76 -5.83
N ALA A 169 -14.07 16.88 -5.41
CA ALA A 169 -13.69 17.27 -4.05
C ALA A 169 -13.65 18.80 -3.82
N ASN A 170 -14.06 19.61 -4.81
CA ASN A 170 -14.00 21.06 -4.73
C ASN A 170 -15.37 21.64 -4.40
N ILE A 171 -15.40 22.56 -3.45
CA ILE A 171 -16.57 23.38 -3.08
C ILE A 171 -16.21 24.83 -3.36
N THR A 172 -16.72 25.38 -4.43
CA THR A 172 -16.50 26.79 -4.84
C THR A 172 -17.63 27.63 -4.27
N LEU A 173 -17.28 28.56 -3.39
CA LEU A 173 -18.15 29.58 -2.80
C LEU A 173 -17.98 30.90 -3.54
N PRO A 174 -18.88 31.89 -3.39
CA PRO A 174 -18.74 33.20 -4.06
C PRO A 174 -17.42 33.92 -3.75
N TYR A 175 -16.84 33.68 -2.59
CA TYR A 175 -15.63 34.37 -2.11
C TYR A 175 -14.36 33.53 -2.19
N GLY A 176 -14.42 32.27 -2.60
CA GLY A 176 -13.25 31.40 -2.71
C GLY A 176 -13.58 29.94 -2.86
N ARG A 177 -12.53 29.10 -2.88
CA ARG A 177 -12.63 27.66 -3.10
C ARG A 177 -12.10 26.86 -1.90
N LEU A 178 -12.90 25.95 -1.42
CA LEU A 178 -12.50 24.93 -0.45
C LEU A 178 -12.27 23.59 -1.17
N VAL A 179 -11.17 22.91 -0.82
CA VAL A 179 -10.86 21.58 -1.37
C VAL A 179 -10.96 20.56 -0.23
N ILE A 180 -11.78 19.54 -0.40
CA ILE A 180 -11.80 18.38 0.49
C ILE A 180 -10.59 17.52 0.14
N ALA A 181 -9.40 17.97 0.57
CA ALA A 181 -8.15 17.24 0.37
C ALA A 181 -8.10 15.96 1.22
N ASP A 182 -7.09 15.11 0.98
CA ASP A 182 -6.88 13.85 1.71
C ASP A 182 -6.84 14.07 3.24
N GLY A 183 -6.26 15.18 3.72
CA GLY A 183 -6.26 15.57 5.14
C GLY A 183 -7.65 15.89 5.72
N CYS A 184 -8.63 16.25 4.85
CA CYS A 184 -10.02 16.53 5.23
C CYS A 184 -10.95 15.31 5.01
N SER A 185 -10.45 14.19 4.52
CA SER A 185 -11.21 12.95 4.32
C SER A 185 -11.80 12.36 5.61
N GLY A 186 -11.26 12.76 6.77
CA GLY A 186 -11.62 12.21 8.08
C GLY A 186 -10.92 10.88 8.41
N ILE A 187 -9.95 10.44 7.59
CA ILE A 187 -9.24 9.16 7.79
C ILE A 187 -8.60 9.06 9.18
N ARG A 188 -8.03 10.17 9.70
CA ARG A 188 -7.41 10.21 11.03
C ARG A 188 -8.46 9.94 12.13
N TYR A 189 -9.64 10.55 12.05
CA TYR A 189 -10.76 10.32 12.99
C TYR A 189 -11.30 8.91 12.87
N PHE A 190 -11.41 8.41 11.64
CA PHE A 190 -11.83 7.05 11.36
C PHE A 190 -10.90 6.03 12.00
N ALA A 191 -9.58 6.17 11.78
CA ALA A 191 -8.56 5.29 12.35
C ALA A 191 -8.59 5.29 13.89
N VAL A 192 -8.67 6.48 14.53
CA VAL A 192 -8.71 6.58 16.00
C VAL A 192 -10.02 6.03 16.56
N SER A 193 -11.17 6.29 15.91
CA SER A 193 -12.47 5.75 16.36
C SER A 193 -12.53 4.23 16.27
N ILE A 194 -12.02 3.65 15.18
CA ILE A 194 -11.92 2.18 15.02
C ILE A 194 -10.95 1.59 16.05
N LEU A 195 -9.84 2.27 16.32
CA LEU A 195 -8.89 1.87 17.37
C LEU A 195 -9.56 1.81 18.74
N VAL A 196 -10.27 2.87 19.13
CA VAL A 196 -11.00 2.94 20.42
C VAL A 196 -12.09 1.86 20.49
N ALA A 197 -12.87 1.68 19.42
CA ALA A 197 -13.88 0.63 19.34
C ALA A 197 -13.29 -0.76 19.50
N THR A 198 -12.15 -1.02 18.85
CA THR A 198 -11.42 -2.29 18.92
C THR A 198 -10.90 -2.54 20.35
N ILE A 199 -10.29 -1.54 20.99
CA ILE A 199 -9.83 -1.63 22.38
C ILE A 199 -11.02 -1.93 23.32
N THR A 200 -12.13 -1.21 23.14
CA THR A 200 -13.35 -1.43 23.94
C THR A 200 -13.88 -2.85 23.77
N ALA A 201 -13.91 -3.37 22.55
CA ALA A 201 -14.36 -4.72 22.27
C ALA A 201 -13.45 -5.79 22.90
N ILE A 202 -12.11 -5.59 22.89
CA ILE A 202 -11.13 -6.48 23.54
C ILE A 202 -11.31 -6.44 25.06
N LEU A 203 -11.36 -5.24 25.66
CA LEU A 203 -11.46 -5.09 27.12
C LEU A 203 -12.75 -5.68 27.70
N ASN A 204 -13.84 -5.66 26.91
CA ASN A 204 -15.14 -6.22 27.31
C ASN A 204 -15.36 -7.67 26.88
N ASP A 205 -14.37 -8.32 26.25
CA ASP A 205 -14.50 -9.68 25.73
C ASP A 205 -15.75 -9.86 24.84
N TYR A 206 -16.04 -8.90 23.99
CA TYR A 206 -17.25 -8.90 23.17
C TYR A 206 -17.29 -10.14 22.25
N ARG A 207 -18.51 -10.66 22.04
CA ARG A 207 -18.79 -11.65 20.99
C ARG A 207 -18.97 -10.91 19.67
N TRP A 208 -19.08 -11.66 18.56
CA TRP A 208 -19.12 -11.08 17.20
C TRP A 208 -20.17 -9.95 17.02
N LYS A 209 -21.37 -10.06 17.67
CA LYS A 209 -22.40 -8.99 17.63
C LYS A 209 -21.94 -7.71 18.33
N GLY A 210 -21.26 -7.84 19.47
CA GLY A 210 -20.68 -6.72 20.19
C GLY A 210 -19.53 -6.07 19.43
N TRP A 211 -18.72 -6.85 18.74
CA TRP A 211 -17.67 -6.37 17.82
C TRP A 211 -18.29 -5.55 16.69
N LEU A 212 -19.28 -6.12 15.99
CA LEU A 212 -19.96 -5.44 14.91
C LEU A 212 -20.57 -4.12 15.40
N PHE A 213 -21.26 -4.14 16.53
CA PHE A 213 -21.85 -2.93 17.12
C PHE A 213 -20.78 -1.88 17.43
N ALA A 214 -19.72 -2.24 18.15
CA ALA A 214 -18.66 -1.30 18.52
C ALA A 214 -17.98 -0.67 17.30
N LEU A 215 -17.64 -1.48 16.29
CA LEU A 215 -17.01 -1.00 15.06
C LEU A 215 -17.96 -0.11 14.24
N THR A 216 -19.25 -0.46 14.15
CA THR A 216 -20.25 0.36 13.46
C THR A 216 -20.44 1.71 14.16
N VAL A 217 -20.51 1.72 15.49
CA VAL A 217 -20.60 2.98 16.26
C VAL A 217 -19.33 3.81 16.08
N GLY A 218 -18.14 3.20 16.15
CA GLY A 218 -16.88 3.91 15.93
C GLY A 218 -16.77 4.51 14.53
N ALA A 219 -17.08 3.72 13.49
CA ALA A 219 -17.09 4.19 12.12
C ALA A 219 -18.12 5.30 11.89
N GLY A 220 -19.35 5.11 12.35
CA GLY A 220 -20.43 6.08 12.24
C GLY A 220 -20.09 7.40 12.93
N LEU A 221 -19.54 7.33 14.15
CA LEU A 221 -19.09 8.52 14.87
C LEU A 221 -18.05 9.31 14.07
N ALA A 222 -17.01 8.63 13.57
CA ALA A 222 -15.96 9.28 12.81
C ALA A 222 -16.49 9.98 11.55
N LEU A 223 -17.36 9.31 10.80
CA LEU A 223 -17.97 9.86 9.58
C LEU A 223 -18.85 11.07 9.89
N ILE A 224 -19.76 10.95 10.85
CA ILE A 224 -20.69 12.04 11.23
C ILE A 224 -19.89 13.26 11.70
N VAL A 225 -18.91 13.06 12.58
CA VAL A 225 -18.09 14.16 13.10
C VAL A 225 -17.31 14.85 11.99
N ASN A 226 -16.75 14.09 11.06
CA ASN A 226 -16.05 14.67 9.92
C ASN A 226 -17.00 15.48 9.01
N TRP A 227 -18.21 14.98 8.74
CA TRP A 227 -19.21 15.72 7.95
C TRP A 227 -19.67 16.99 8.65
N VAL A 228 -19.93 16.93 9.95
CA VAL A 228 -20.25 18.12 10.77
C VAL A 228 -19.11 19.14 10.70
N ARG A 229 -17.86 18.70 10.88
CA ARG A 229 -16.68 19.56 10.78
C ARG A 229 -16.57 20.26 9.44
N ILE A 230 -16.67 19.51 8.33
CA ILE A 230 -16.53 20.09 7.00
C ILE A 230 -17.69 21.04 6.71
N THR A 231 -18.91 20.66 7.06
CA THR A 231 -20.09 21.53 6.90
C THR A 231 -19.94 22.80 7.71
N ALA A 232 -19.47 22.73 8.95
CA ALA A 232 -19.21 23.92 9.78
C ALA A 232 -18.14 24.83 9.15
N LEU A 233 -17.06 24.25 8.60
CA LEU A 233 -16.03 25.03 7.89
C LEU A 233 -16.59 25.71 6.64
N VAL A 234 -17.45 25.07 5.87
CA VAL A 234 -18.11 25.69 4.71
C VAL A 234 -19.01 26.85 5.15
N VAL A 235 -19.78 26.70 6.21
CA VAL A 235 -20.64 27.77 6.76
C VAL A 235 -19.79 28.94 7.26
N ILE A 236 -18.73 28.67 8.01
CA ILE A 236 -17.80 29.71 8.51
C ILE A 236 -17.15 30.43 7.34
N ALA A 237 -16.66 29.71 6.34
CA ALA A 237 -16.04 30.28 5.15
C ALA A 237 -17.01 31.16 4.36
N TYR A 238 -18.26 30.74 4.22
CA TYR A 238 -19.31 31.52 3.56
C TYR A 238 -19.64 32.80 4.33
N GLN A 239 -19.81 32.72 5.66
CA GLN A 239 -20.18 33.87 6.50
C GLN A 239 -19.04 34.87 6.69
N SER A 240 -17.79 34.41 6.70
CA SER A 240 -16.60 35.24 6.89
C SER A 240 -15.97 35.71 5.59
N ASN A 241 -16.59 35.46 4.42
CA ASN A 241 -15.99 35.74 3.11
C ASN A 241 -14.58 35.11 2.94
N MET A 242 -14.35 33.92 3.52
CA MET A 242 -13.05 33.19 3.56
C MET A 242 -11.97 33.82 4.44
N GLU A 243 -12.26 34.86 5.24
CA GLU A 243 -11.26 35.59 6.04
C GLU A 243 -11.04 35.01 7.43
N SER A 244 -11.84 34.03 7.87
CA SER A 244 -11.73 33.46 9.23
C SER A 244 -10.45 32.63 9.41
N ASP A 245 -9.72 32.85 10.53
CA ASP A 245 -8.58 32.04 10.95
C ASP A 245 -8.91 30.55 11.12
N LEU A 246 -10.18 30.19 11.37
CA LEU A 246 -10.63 28.80 11.47
C LEU A 246 -10.59 28.09 10.12
N VAL A 247 -10.68 28.81 8.99
CA VAL A 247 -10.56 28.25 7.64
C VAL A 247 -9.10 27.94 7.34
N THR A 248 -8.17 28.81 7.75
CA THR A 248 -6.71 28.60 7.60
C THR A 248 -6.18 27.55 8.56
N ASN A 249 -6.59 27.56 9.83
CA ASN A 249 -6.19 26.63 10.89
C ASN A 249 -7.20 25.50 11.13
N HIS A 250 -7.79 24.99 10.06
CA HIS A 250 -8.87 23.99 10.10
C HIS A 250 -8.48 22.64 10.72
N GLU A 251 -7.19 22.33 10.86
CA GLU A 251 -6.75 21.10 11.51
C GLU A 251 -7.01 21.14 13.03
N THR A 252 -6.62 22.21 13.71
CA THR A 252 -6.86 22.38 15.16
C THR A 252 -8.37 22.39 15.45
N PHE A 253 -9.12 23.16 14.65
CA PHE A 253 -10.59 23.16 14.75
C PHE A 253 -11.16 21.73 14.64
N GLY A 254 -10.66 20.95 13.69
CA GLY A 254 -11.10 19.57 13.49
C GLY A 254 -10.83 18.66 14.67
N TRP A 255 -9.68 18.76 15.31
CA TRP A 255 -9.36 17.98 16.51
C TRP A 255 -10.23 18.37 17.72
N LEU A 256 -10.55 19.65 17.88
CA LEU A 256 -11.45 20.12 18.94
C LEU A 256 -12.88 19.58 18.74
N VAL A 257 -13.42 19.66 17.53
CA VAL A 257 -14.73 19.09 17.19
C VAL A 257 -14.73 17.58 17.46
N TYR A 258 -13.71 16.87 16.98
CA TYR A 258 -13.63 15.41 17.18
C TYR A 258 -13.52 15.02 18.65
N ALA A 259 -12.68 15.71 19.43
CA ALA A 259 -12.56 15.48 20.86
C ALA A 259 -13.87 15.71 21.61
N GLY A 260 -14.64 16.75 21.23
CA GLY A 260 -15.95 17.04 21.80
C GLY A 260 -16.97 15.92 21.65
N PHE A 261 -16.86 15.11 20.60
CA PHE A 261 -17.72 13.92 20.39
C PHE A 261 -17.08 12.64 20.95
N LEU A 262 -15.77 12.44 20.78
CA LEU A 262 -15.10 11.22 21.20
C LEU A 262 -15.04 11.07 22.71
N ILE A 263 -14.71 12.16 23.44
CA ILE A 263 -14.56 12.10 24.91
C ILE A 263 -15.85 11.64 25.61
N PRO A 264 -17.04 12.19 25.31
CA PRO A 264 -18.29 11.71 25.90
C PRO A 264 -18.55 10.23 25.59
N VAL A 265 -18.30 9.79 24.35
CA VAL A 265 -18.47 8.39 23.97
C VAL A 265 -17.50 7.47 24.74
N MET A 266 -16.26 7.89 24.93
CA MET A 266 -15.28 7.14 25.75
C MET A 266 -15.68 7.07 27.22
N LEU A 267 -16.22 8.15 27.78
CA LEU A 267 -16.69 8.18 29.18
C LEU A 267 -17.91 7.28 29.39
N LEU A 268 -18.79 7.17 28.39
CA LEU A 268 -19.97 6.32 28.41
C LEU A 268 -19.69 4.88 28.03
N ALA A 269 -18.53 4.61 27.39
CA ALA A 269 -18.17 3.27 26.94
C ALA A 269 -18.01 2.33 28.17
N PRO A 270 -18.71 1.18 28.19
CA PRO A 270 -18.59 0.25 29.31
C PRO A 270 -17.18 -0.34 29.32
N VAL A 271 -16.51 -0.30 30.46
CA VAL A 271 -15.23 -1.01 30.67
C VAL A 271 -15.43 -2.10 31.71
N HIS A 272 -15.54 -3.32 31.24
CA HIS A 272 -15.67 -4.49 32.12
C HIS A 272 -14.30 -4.90 32.63
N ARG A 273 -14.04 -4.73 33.92
CA ARG A 273 -12.80 -5.25 34.52
C ARG A 273 -12.97 -6.74 34.76
N ARG A 274 -12.14 -7.58 34.15
CA ARG A 274 -12.03 -8.99 34.57
C ARG A 274 -11.67 -9.04 36.05
N GLY A 275 -12.56 -9.61 36.86
CA GLY A 275 -12.44 -9.59 38.34
C GLY A 275 -11.24 -10.38 38.85
N SER A 276 -10.96 -11.56 38.37
CA SER A 276 -9.87 -12.45 38.80
C SER A 276 -9.00 -12.86 37.60
N ILE A 277 -7.77 -13.24 37.89
CA ILE A 277 -6.89 -13.90 36.92
C ILE A 277 -7.64 -15.13 36.40
N PRO A 278 -7.76 -15.32 35.07
CA PRO A 278 -8.43 -16.51 34.56
C PRO A 278 -7.73 -17.75 35.10
N ASP A 279 -8.48 -18.59 35.81
CA ASP A 279 -7.99 -19.91 36.27
C ASP A 279 -7.66 -20.75 35.04
N GLY A 280 -6.38 -20.84 34.72
CA GLY A 280 -5.90 -21.60 33.58
C GLY A 280 -4.39 -21.50 33.45
N MET A 281 -3.77 -22.62 33.11
CA MET A 281 -2.34 -22.62 32.82
C MET A 281 -2.06 -21.87 31.50
N PRO A 282 -0.92 -21.15 31.40
CA PRO A 282 -0.48 -20.57 30.14
C PRO A 282 -0.37 -21.66 29.06
N PRO A 283 -0.63 -21.33 27.79
CA PRO A 283 -0.45 -22.29 26.71
C PRO A 283 1.01 -22.81 26.74
N ARG A 284 1.17 -24.14 26.79
CA ARG A 284 2.51 -24.76 26.82
C ARG A 284 3.07 -24.75 25.39
N MET A 285 4.27 -24.22 25.24
CA MET A 285 5.03 -24.34 24.00
C MET A 285 5.55 -25.79 23.89
N THR A 286 5.38 -26.37 22.71
CA THR A 286 5.96 -27.69 22.39
C THR A 286 7.22 -27.48 21.55
N ILE A 287 8.29 -28.22 21.82
CA ILE A 287 9.59 -28.07 21.16
C ILE A 287 9.57 -28.60 19.71
N LYS A 288 8.76 -29.62 19.43
CA LYS A 288 8.69 -30.26 18.09
C LYS A 288 8.32 -29.33 16.91
N PRO A 289 7.47 -28.29 17.06
CA PRO A 289 7.15 -27.39 15.94
C PRO A 289 8.27 -26.42 15.55
N TYR A 290 9.38 -26.31 16.28
CA TYR A 290 10.48 -25.44 15.93
C TYR A 290 11.11 -25.77 14.57
N SER A 291 11.02 -27.01 14.09
CA SER A 291 11.46 -27.40 12.75
C SER A 291 10.76 -26.61 11.65
N PHE A 292 9.47 -26.32 11.80
CA PHE A 292 8.73 -25.47 10.85
C PHE A 292 9.22 -24.02 10.89
N VAL A 293 9.56 -23.50 12.07
CA VAL A 293 10.10 -22.14 12.22
C VAL A 293 11.47 -22.05 11.57
N VAL A 294 12.34 -23.05 11.74
CA VAL A 294 13.65 -23.12 11.08
C VAL A 294 13.48 -23.20 9.56
N LEU A 295 12.59 -24.05 9.07
CA LEU A 295 12.31 -24.18 7.65
C LEU A 295 11.76 -22.86 7.06
N ALA A 296 10.85 -22.19 7.79
CA ALA A 296 10.33 -20.88 7.40
C ALA A 296 11.44 -19.82 7.34
N LEU A 297 12.40 -19.83 8.26
CA LEU A 297 13.55 -18.92 8.26
C LEU A 297 14.45 -19.13 7.02
N LEU A 298 14.65 -20.40 6.62
CA LEU A 298 15.44 -20.76 5.43
C LEU A 298 14.71 -20.34 4.13
N ILE A 299 13.41 -20.61 4.04
CA ILE A 299 12.60 -20.31 2.85
C ILE A 299 12.39 -18.80 2.68
N GLY A 300 12.17 -18.07 3.77
CA GLY A 300 11.84 -16.65 3.75
C GLY A 300 13.07 -15.73 3.85
N PRO A 301 13.44 -15.25 5.05
CA PRO A 301 14.44 -14.19 5.19
C PRO A 301 15.80 -14.53 4.59
N ILE A 302 16.25 -15.78 4.71
CA ILE A 302 17.55 -16.19 4.18
C ILE A 302 17.54 -16.21 2.65
N SER A 303 16.48 -16.74 2.00
CA SER A 303 16.38 -16.73 0.55
C SER A 303 16.31 -15.30 -0.02
N ILE A 304 15.60 -14.41 0.66
CA ILE A 304 15.52 -12.99 0.30
C ILE A 304 16.91 -12.33 0.45
N ALA A 305 17.60 -12.56 1.57
CA ALA A 305 18.94 -12.02 1.80
C ALA A 305 19.92 -12.49 0.72
N LEU A 306 19.90 -13.77 0.36
CA LEU A 306 20.72 -14.32 -0.71
C LEU A 306 20.39 -13.72 -2.07
N ALA A 307 19.10 -13.56 -2.39
CA ALA A 307 18.66 -12.93 -3.64
C ALA A 307 19.13 -11.47 -3.77
N HIS A 308 19.23 -10.75 -2.65
CA HIS A 308 19.72 -9.37 -2.65
C HIS A 308 21.25 -9.26 -2.68
N SER A 309 21.97 -10.20 -2.06
CA SER A 309 23.43 -10.22 -2.08
C SER A 309 24.01 -10.63 -3.45
N ALA A 310 23.24 -11.35 -4.24
CA ALA A 310 23.64 -11.80 -5.58
C ALA A 310 23.47 -10.72 -6.68
N ALA A 311 22.97 -9.52 -6.33
CA ALA A 311 22.79 -8.45 -7.31
C ALA A 311 24.15 -8.01 -7.88
N SER A 312 24.36 -8.24 -9.18
CA SER A 312 25.56 -7.85 -9.92
C SER A 312 25.47 -6.39 -10.36
N GLU A 313 26.59 -5.68 -10.32
CA GLU A 313 26.75 -4.40 -11.02
C GLU A 313 26.69 -4.68 -12.53
N ALA A 314 25.63 -4.28 -13.18
CA ALA A 314 25.44 -4.50 -14.59
C ALA A 314 25.52 -3.17 -15.34
N SER A 315 26.27 -3.14 -16.45
CA SER A 315 26.37 -1.96 -17.32
C SER A 315 25.01 -1.59 -17.93
N PRO A 316 24.74 -0.31 -18.17
CA PRO A 316 23.48 0.12 -18.78
C PRO A 316 23.32 -0.46 -20.19
N TRP A 317 22.09 -0.79 -20.56
CA TRP A 317 21.78 -1.24 -21.91
C TRP A 317 21.96 -0.11 -22.91
N ARG A 318 22.42 -0.48 -24.11
CA ARG A 318 22.48 0.40 -25.28
C ARG A 318 21.64 -0.21 -26.41
N PRO A 319 20.82 0.58 -27.09
CA PRO A 319 20.08 0.07 -28.23
C PRO A 319 21.03 -0.20 -29.41
N VAL A 320 20.84 -1.33 -30.10
CA VAL A 320 21.57 -1.68 -31.32
C VAL A 320 20.57 -1.55 -32.47
N ILE A 321 20.42 -0.35 -32.96
CA ILE A 321 19.60 -0.02 -34.14
C ILE A 321 20.49 0.84 -35.00
N GLY A 322 20.58 0.62 -36.29
CA GLY A 322 21.21 1.42 -37.32
C GLY A 322 21.89 2.75 -36.92
N GLU A 323 21.88 3.74 -37.76
CA GLU A 323 22.36 5.09 -37.36
C GLU A 323 21.36 5.82 -36.46
N LEU A 324 21.75 5.92 -35.18
CA LEU A 324 20.99 6.65 -34.16
C LEU A 324 21.57 8.07 -33.97
N ARG A 325 20.72 9.08 -34.06
CA ARG A 325 21.08 10.46 -33.69
C ARG A 325 20.45 10.78 -32.33
N SER A 326 21.27 11.22 -31.37
CA SER A 326 20.76 11.67 -30.06
C SER A 326 19.79 12.83 -30.22
N ALA A 327 18.69 12.79 -29.46
CA ALA A 327 17.65 13.80 -29.46
C ALA A 327 17.25 14.15 -28.01
N ASP A 328 16.59 15.30 -27.84
CA ASP A 328 16.09 15.71 -26.53
C ASP A 328 14.80 14.93 -26.18
N PRO A 329 14.65 14.41 -24.95
CA PRO A 329 13.40 13.82 -24.49
C PRO A 329 12.17 14.71 -24.66
N ALA A 330 12.33 16.05 -24.66
CA ALA A 330 11.25 17.00 -24.87
C ALA A 330 10.69 16.99 -26.31
N ASP A 331 11.49 16.53 -27.29
CA ASP A 331 11.10 16.48 -28.69
C ASP A 331 10.29 15.23 -29.07
N LEU A 332 10.09 14.29 -28.14
CA LEU A 332 9.31 13.09 -28.41
C LEU A 332 7.88 13.42 -28.85
N PRO A 333 7.35 12.78 -29.90
CA PRO A 333 5.99 12.97 -30.36
C PRO A 333 4.93 12.73 -29.27
N LEU A 334 5.15 11.70 -28.44
CA LEU A 334 4.42 11.41 -27.21
C LEU A 334 5.39 11.45 -26.04
N ALA A 335 5.17 12.35 -25.10
CA ALA A 335 6.02 12.47 -23.92
C ALA A 335 6.02 11.19 -23.08
N VAL A 336 7.19 10.76 -22.65
CA VAL A 336 7.38 9.59 -21.79
C VAL A 336 7.72 10.07 -20.38
N ASN A 337 6.79 9.84 -19.45
CA ASN A 337 6.94 10.22 -18.04
C ASN A 337 7.63 9.09 -17.28
N VAL A 338 8.85 9.34 -16.85
CA VAL A 338 9.64 8.40 -16.04
C VAL A 338 10.11 9.05 -14.74
N PRO A 339 10.26 8.29 -13.67
CA PRO A 339 10.83 8.79 -12.42
C PRO A 339 12.21 9.41 -12.61
N SER A 340 12.53 10.45 -11.87
CA SER A 340 13.78 11.22 -11.99
C SER A 340 15.06 10.42 -11.73
N PHE A 341 14.96 9.29 -11.02
CA PHE A 341 16.10 8.39 -10.79
C PHE A 341 16.42 7.47 -11.98
N MET A 342 15.55 7.41 -13.00
CA MET A 342 15.80 6.64 -14.22
C MET A 342 16.59 7.48 -15.22
N THR A 343 17.60 6.88 -15.84
CA THR A 343 18.28 7.50 -16.96
C THR A 343 17.39 7.40 -18.19
N HIS A 344 17.02 8.53 -18.79
CA HIS A 344 16.18 8.60 -19.97
C HIS A 344 16.98 9.13 -21.16
N GLN A 345 17.11 8.32 -22.21
CA GLN A 345 17.82 8.67 -23.44
C GLN A 345 16.90 8.50 -24.64
N VAL A 346 17.00 9.40 -25.59
CA VAL A 346 16.16 9.45 -26.79
C VAL A 346 17.03 9.58 -28.03
N TRP A 347 16.63 8.92 -29.10
CA TRP A 347 17.26 8.96 -30.39
C TRP A 347 16.21 9.05 -31.51
N THR A 348 16.61 9.66 -32.60
CA THR A 348 15.90 9.58 -33.90
C THR A 348 16.65 8.64 -34.83
N THR A 349 15.91 7.87 -35.59
CA THR A 349 16.43 7.00 -36.66
C THR A 349 16.36 7.71 -38.01
N THR A 350 17.11 7.23 -39.00
CA THR A 350 17.13 7.81 -40.34
C THR A 350 15.80 7.73 -41.09
N ASP A 351 14.92 6.82 -40.69
CA ASP A 351 13.56 6.65 -41.23
C ASP A 351 12.50 7.56 -40.57
N GLY A 352 12.90 8.42 -39.62
CA GLY A 352 12.01 9.36 -38.94
C GLY A 352 11.26 8.76 -37.76
N SER A 353 11.59 7.56 -37.32
CA SER A 353 11.06 7.00 -36.07
C SER A 353 11.87 7.48 -34.86
N TRP A 354 11.28 7.40 -33.68
CA TRP A 354 11.85 7.82 -32.41
C TRP A 354 12.00 6.63 -31.50
N LEU A 355 13.18 6.46 -30.93
CA LEU A 355 13.48 5.46 -29.92
C LEU A 355 13.73 6.12 -28.59
N SER A 356 13.07 5.66 -27.54
CA SER A 356 13.30 6.12 -26.18
C SER A 356 13.61 4.93 -25.28
N LEU A 357 14.68 5.05 -24.49
CA LEU A 357 15.10 4.06 -23.49
C LEU A 357 15.21 4.74 -22.13
N ALA A 358 14.30 4.40 -21.24
CA ALA A 358 14.36 4.80 -19.84
C ALA A 358 14.77 3.60 -18.99
N GLN A 359 15.91 3.68 -18.31
CA GLN A 359 16.48 2.54 -17.59
C GLN A 359 16.90 2.89 -16.17
N SER A 360 16.88 1.88 -15.31
CA SER A 360 17.36 1.96 -13.93
C SER A 360 18.06 0.69 -13.52
N THR A 361 19.04 0.84 -12.65
CA THR A 361 19.72 -0.30 -12.01
C THR A 361 19.41 -0.25 -10.52
N ARG A 362 18.95 -1.38 -9.98
CA ARG A 362 18.71 -1.51 -8.56
C ARG A 362 20.04 -1.66 -7.84
N THR A 363 20.36 -0.72 -6.94
CA THR A 363 21.59 -0.72 -6.15
C THR A 363 21.34 -1.17 -4.71
N GLY A 364 20.13 -0.96 -4.20
CA GLY A 364 19.76 -1.26 -2.82
C GLY A 364 18.71 -2.38 -2.68
N ALA A 365 18.78 -3.09 -1.56
CA ALA A 365 17.81 -4.12 -1.20
C ALA A 365 16.37 -3.57 -1.11
N ASN A 366 16.22 -2.30 -0.78
CA ASN A 366 14.92 -1.64 -0.62
C ASN A 366 14.36 -1.05 -1.91
N GLU A 367 15.13 -1.02 -2.99
CA GLU A 367 14.72 -0.50 -4.28
C GLU A 367 13.92 -1.54 -5.06
N LYS A 368 12.95 -1.08 -5.85
CA LYS A 368 12.16 -1.93 -6.74
C LYS A 368 12.94 -2.18 -8.02
N LEU A 369 13.06 -3.43 -8.43
CA LEU A 369 13.65 -3.76 -9.73
C LEU A 369 12.80 -3.16 -10.87
N VAL A 370 11.46 -3.34 -10.81
CA VAL A 370 10.53 -2.70 -11.72
C VAL A 370 9.90 -1.51 -11.01
N PRO A 371 10.26 -0.26 -11.36
CA PRO A 371 9.74 0.93 -10.72
C PRO A 371 8.22 1.09 -10.89
N TYR A 372 7.62 1.97 -10.08
CA TYR A 372 6.22 2.31 -10.24
C TYR A 372 6.05 3.27 -11.42
N LEU A 373 5.40 2.79 -12.48
CA LEU A 373 5.13 3.53 -13.71
C LEU A 373 3.62 3.54 -13.96
N PRO A 374 2.81 4.38 -13.29
CA PRO A 374 1.36 4.32 -13.38
C PRO A 374 0.86 4.73 -14.76
N ARG A 375 1.49 5.71 -15.38
CA ARG A 375 1.18 6.24 -16.72
C ARG A 375 2.47 6.68 -17.39
N PRO A 376 3.24 5.73 -17.99
CA PRO A 376 4.52 6.07 -18.61
C PRO A 376 4.36 6.95 -19.85
N ILE A 377 3.20 6.98 -20.48
CA ILE A 377 2.88 7.86 -21.60
C ILE A 377 1.94 8.97 -21.13
N GLU A 378 2.25 10.23 -21.47
CA GLU A 378 1.40 11.38 -21.21
C GLU A 378 0.16 11.30 -22.10
N THR A 379 -1.00 11.07 -21.49
CA THR A 379 -2.27 10.86 -22.21
C THR A 379 -3.32 11.92 -21.92
N SER A 380 -2.98 13.01 -21.21
CA SER A 380 -3.97 14.04 -20.84
C SER A 380 -4.70 14.63 -22.04
N ASN A 381 -3.99 14.78 -23.18
CA ASN A 381 -4.52 15.31 -24.45
C ASN A 381 -4.56 14.28 -25.58
N TRP A 382 -4.41 13.00 -25.25
CA TRP A 382 -4.33 11.92 -26.23
C TRP A 382 -5.28 10.78 -25.88
N PHE A 383 -5.87 10.15 -26.91
CA PHE A 383 -6.66 8.92 -26.74
C PHE A 383 -6.18 7.85 -27.74
N VAL A 384 -6.42 6.60 -27.42
CA VAL A 384 -6.11 5.47 -28.30
C VAL A 384 -7.17 5.41 -29.40
N ALA A 385 -6.76 5.70 -30.63
CA ALA A 385 -7.65 5.70 -31.80
C ALA A 385 -7.81 4.28 -32.39
N SER A 386 -6.72 3.50 -32.43
CA SER A 386 -6.75 2.11 -32.91
C SER A 386 -5.58 1.29 -32.31
N GLU A 387 -5.70 -0.03 -32.40
CA GLU A 387 -4.68 -0.98 -31.96
C GLU A 387 -4.32 -1.93 -33.10
N HIS A 388 -3.05 -2.24 -33.25
CA HIS A 388 -2.50 -3.16 -34.25
C HIS A 388 -1.63 -4.24 -33.58
N LEU A 389 -1.36 -5.33 -34.28
CA LEU A 389 -0.53 -6.43 -33.78
C LEU A 389 -0.98 -6.99 -32.44
N ASN A 390 -2.30 -7.29 -32.31
CA ASN A 390 -2.91 -7.77 -31.06
C ASN A 390 -2.72 -6.81 -29.87
N GLY A 391 -2.80 -5.49 -30.12
CA GLY A 391 -2.68 -4.47 -29.09
C GLY A 391 -1.24 -4.08 -28.72
N LYS A 392 -0.22 -4.61 -29.39
CA LYS A 392 1.18 -4.28 -29.16
C LYS A 392 1.54 -2.88 -29.69
N ILE A 393 1.00 -2.49 -30.85
CA ILE A 393 1.14 -1.15 -31.42
C ILE A 393 -0.16 -0.41 -31.21
N ARG A 394 -0.11 0.76 -30.57
CA ARG A 394 -1.24 1.63 -30.33
C ARG A 394 -1.08 2.92 -31.08
N ILE A 395 -2.13 3.33 -31.77
CA ILE A 395 -2.18 4.64 -32.42
C ILE A 395 -2.86 5.61 -31.47
N TYR A 396 -2.11 6.61 -31.05
CA TYR A 396 -2.61 7.70 -30.21
C TYR A 396 -2.98 8.89 -31.09
N GLN A 397 -4.13 9.51 -30.82
CA GLN A 397 -4.56 10.74 -31.49
C GLN A 397 -4.69 11.87 -30.49
N ASN A 398 -4.12 13.01 -30.81
CA ASN A 398 -4.23 14.23 -30.01
C ASN A 398 -5.60 14.86 -30.19
N LEU A 399 -6.23 15.23 -29.08
CA LEU A 399 -7.58 15.81 -29.05
C LEU A 399 -7.69 17.15 -29.79
N SER A 400 -6.68 18.00 -29.64
CA SER A 400 -6.68 19.38 -30.20
C SER A 400 -6.13 19.41 -31.60
N SER A 401 -4.93 18.87 -31.84
CA SER A 401 -4.22 18.99 -33.12
C SER A 401 -4.60 17.86 -34.10
N ARG A 402 -5.32 16.84 -33.69
CA ARG A 402 -5.65 15.63 -34.45
C ARG A 402 -4.43 14.86 -35.00
N ARG A 403 -3.22 15.22 -34.56
CA ARG A 403 -2.00 14.48 -34.94
C ARG A 403 -2.10 13.07 -34.39
N GLN A 404 -1.60 12.12 -35.17
CA GLN A 404 -1.56 10.70 -34.78
C GLN A 404 -0.13 10.20 -34.67
N VAL A 405 0.12 9.34 -33.70
CA VAL A 405 1.44 8.72 -33.44
C VAL A 405 1.22 7.24 -33.16
N ALA A 406 1.94 6.38 -33.89
CA ALA A 406 2.02 4.96 -33.58
C ALA A 406 3.06 4.74 -32.48
N LEU A 407 2.72 3.99 -31.44
CA LEU A 407 3.56 3.71 -30.29
C LEU A 407 3.65 2.20 -30.06
N TYR A 408 4.84 1.70 -29.87
CA TYR A 408 5.17 0.40 -29.32
C TYR A 408 5.91 0.55 -27.99
N GLN A 409 5.52 -0.22 -26.97
CA GLN A 409 6.14 -0.23 -25.65
C GLN A 409 6.65 -1.62 -25.31
N HIS A 410 7.84 -1.69 -24.73
CA HIS A 410 8.45 -2.93 -24.31
C HIS A 410 9.21 -2.76 -22.98
N TYR A 411 9.06 -3.73 -22.09
CA TYR A 411 9.70 -3.73 -20.78
C TYR A 411 10.80 -4.79 -20.74
N LEU A 412 11.99 -4.39 -20.29
CA LEU A 412 13.14 -5.26 -20.07
C LEU A 412 13.31 -5.42 -18.55
N VAL A 413 13.30 -6.64 -18.05
CA VAL A 413 13.46 -6.98 -16.63
C VAL A 413 14.57 -8.01 -16.49
N GLY A 414 15.80 -7.55 -16.29
CA GLY A 414 16.97 -8.40 -16.43
C GLY A 414 17.02 -9.04 -17.81
N SER A 415 17.06 -10.37 -17.88
CA SER A 415 17.05 -11.15 -19.14
C SER A 415 15.63 -11.35 -19.73
N TYR A 416 14.59 -10.94 -19.01
CA TYR A 416 13.21 -11.13 -19.45
C TYR A 416 12.70 -9.92 -20.24
N ARG A 417 11.76 -10.19 -21.17
CA ARG A 417 11.15 -9.21 -22.05
C ARG A 417 9.64 -9.37 -22.07
N THR A 418 8.89 -8.26 -22.02
CA THR A 418 7.42 -8.28 -22.09
C THR A 418 6.85 -6.94 -22.54
N ASP A 419 5.69 -6.98 -23.20
CA ASP A 419 4.95 -5.79 -23.62
C ASP A 419 3.95 -5.31 -22.53
N SER A 420 3.80 -6.09 -21.45
CA SER A 420 2.86 -5.82 -20.36
C SER A 420 3.57 -5.40 -19.07
N TYR A 421 3.22 -4.22 -18.55
CA TYR A 421 3.73 -3.74 -17.27
C TYR A 421 3.37 -4.67 -16.10
N ARG A 422 2.16 -5.27 -16.12
CA ARG A 422 1.74 -6.25 -15.09
C ARG A 422 2.64 -7.49 -15.12
N THR A 423 2.94 -7.99 -16.31
CA THR A 423 3.85 -9.12 -16.49
C THR A 423 5.28 -8.74 -16.07
N ALA A 424 5.75 -7.52 -16.40
CA ALA A 424 7.06 -7.04 -15.94
C ALA A 424 7.17 -7.04 -14.41
N LYS A 425 6.09 -6.62 -13.71
CA LYS A 425 6.00 -6.69 -12.24
C LYS A 425 6.11 -8.12 -11.69
N LEU A 426 5.56 -9.10 -12.37
CA LEU A 426 5.68 -10.51 -11.95
C LEU A 426 7.07 -11.07 -12.29
N LEU A 427 7.65 -10.70 -13.45
CA LEU A 427 8.97 -11.15 -13.88
C LEU A 427 10.12 -10.62 -13.01
N GLN A 428 9.87 -9.56 -12.23
CA GLN A 428 10.91 -9.12 -11.28
C GLN A 428 11.24 -10.16 -10.22
N VAL A 429 10.31 -11.08 -9.87
CA VAL A 429 10.57 -12.17 -8.90
C VAL A 429 11.66 -13.11 -9.40
N PRO A 430 11.49 -13.80 -10.55
CA PRO A 430 12.54 -14.67 -11.06
C PRO A 430 13.81 -13.91 -11.48
N ALA A 431 13.71 -12.65 -11.91
CA ALA A 431 14.88 -11.82 -12.21
C ALA A 431 15.69 -11.54 -10.94
N THR A 432 15.05 -11.16 -9.84
CA THR A 432 15.72 -10.93 -8.55
C THR A 432 16.36 -12.20 -8.01
N LEU A 433 15.69 -13.35 -8.11
CA LEU A 433 16.24 -14.64 -7.68
C LEU A 433 17.48 -15.05 -8.49
N ARG A 434 17.62 -14.55 -9.72
CA ARG A 434 18.82 -14.76 -10.57
C ARG A 434 19.89 -13.67 -10.39
N GLY A 435 19.73 -12.79 -9.40
CA GLY A 435 20.68 -11.71 -9.13
C GLY A 435 20.65 -10.57 -10.14
N GLN A 436 19.62 -10.49 -10.99
CA GLN A 436 19.51 -9.44 -11.99
C GLN A 436 18.99 -8.14 -11.35
N SER A 437 19.58 -7.01 -11.73
CA SER A 437 19.32 -5.70 -11.10
C SER A 437 18.86 -4.62 -12.08
N ARG A 438 18.74 -4.91 -13.39
CA ARG A 438 18.42 -3.93 -14.43
C ARG A 438 16.95 -3.96 -14.83
N PHE A 439 16.40 -2.77 -15.05
CA PHE A 439 15.08 -2.57 -15.66
C PHE A 439 15.16 -1.49 -16.73
N ALA A 440 14.42 -1.66 -17.83
CA ALA A 440 14.21 -0.60 -18.79
C ALA A 440 12.79 -0.61 -19.39
N LEU A 441 12.32 0.59 -19.70
CA LEU A 441 11.18 0.86 -20.56
C LEU A 441 11.71 1.35 -21.89
N LEU A 442 11.44 0.60 -22.94
CA LEU A 442 11.77 0.95 -24.32
C LEU A 442 10.47 1.36 -25.02
N THR A 443 10.49 2.49 -25.73
CA THR A 443 9.39 2.91 -26.60
C THR A 443 9.89 3.20 -28.00
N LEU A 444 9.14 2.74 -29.00
CA LEU A 444 9.29 3.14 -30.40
C LEU A 444 8.08 3.96 -30.80
N GLN A 445 8.31 5.16 -31.35
CA GLN A 445 7.26 6.08 -31.77
C GLN A 445 7.49 6.46 -33.24
N ALA A 446 6.42 6.44 -34.02
CA ALA A 446 6.46 6.92 -35.40
C ALA A 446 5.26 7.84 -35.65
N PRO A 447 5.50 9.13 -36.00
CA PRO A 447 4.41 10.03 -36.39
C PRO A 447 3.70 9.51 -37.64
N CYS A 448 2.37 9.55 -37.62
CA CYS A 448 1.56 9.16 -38.77
C CYS A 448 1.57 10.26 -39.85
N GLY A 449 1.60 9.85 -41.10
CA GLY A 449 1.55 10.78 -42.24
C GLY A 449 0.13 11.27 -42.55
N PRO A 450 0.00 12.21 -43.51
CA PRO A 450 -1.33 12.74 -43.89
C PRO A 450 -2.30 11.71 -44.48
N ARG A 451 -1.78 10.57 -44.95
CA ARG A 451 -2.55 9.48 -45.57
C ARG A 451 -2.93 8.38 -44.59
N GLY A 452 -2.60 8.54 -43.29
CA GLY A 452 -2.87 7.56 -42.25
C GLY A 452 -1.62 7.01 -41.56
N CYS A 453 -1.82 5.98 -40.73
CA CYS A 453 -0.77 5.41 -39.86
C CYS A 453 -0.13 4.13 -40.38
N GLU A 454 -0.57 3.59 -41.53
CA GLU A 454 -0.06 2.30 -42.04
C GLU A 454 1.46 2.27 -42.24
N ALA A 455 2.02 3.37 -42.79
CA ALA A 455 3.47 3.49 -42.94
C ALA A 455 4.20 3.50 -41.59
N ALA A 456 3.67 4.26 -40.60
CA ALA A 456 4.24 4.33 -39.27
C ALA A 456 4.16 2.96 -38.52
N VAL A 457 3.07 2.24 -38.67
CA VAL A 457 2.91 0.88 -38.13
C VAL A 457 3.91 -0.06 -38.80
N GLY A 458 4.03 -0.03 -40.15
CA GLY A 458 4.98 -0.84 -40.91
C GLY A 458 6.45 -0.60 -40.52
N LEU A 459 6.83 0.66 -40.24
CA LEU A 459 8.18 0.99 -39.75
C LEU A 459 8.44 0.33 -38.37
N ILE A 460 7.50 0.46 -37.43
CA ILE A 460 7.62 -0.13 -36.10
C ILE A 460 7.66 -1.67 -36.19
N GLU A 461 6.83 -2.29 -37.04
CA GLU A 461 6.84 -3.73 -37.28
C GLU A 461 8.16 -4.22 -37.83
N ASN A 462 8.77 -3.49 -38.76
CA ASN A 462 10.08 -3.83 -39.31
C ASN A 462 11.16 -3.78 -38.23
N HIS A 463 11.17 -2.74 -37.39
CA HIS A 463 12.09 -2.66 -36.26
C HIS A 463 11.91 -3.81 -35.25
N ILE A 464 10.67 -4.23 -34.98
CA ILE A 464 10.37 -5.37 -34.11
C ILE A 464 10.91 -6.68 -34.75
N LYS A 465 10.65 -6.91 -36.04
CA LYS A 465 11.04 -8.13 -36.76
C LYS A 465 12.57 -8.26 -36.94
N GLN A 466 13.27 -7.16 -37.17
CA GLN A 466 14.72 -7.15 -37.30
C GLN A 466 15.47 -7.37 -35.98
N GLY A 467 14.75 -7.55 -34.89
CA GLY A 467 15.34 -7.69 -33.56
C GLY A 467 16.13 -6.44 -33.14
N ALA A 468 15.82 -5.30 -33.75
CA ALA A 468 16.45 -4.00 -33.52
C ALA A 468 16.44 -3.54 -32.04
N ILE A 469 15.80 -4.31 -31.17
CA ILE A 469 15.74 -4.15 -29.72
C ILE A 469 16.68 -5.21 -29.07
N THR A 470 17.83 -5.46 -29.65
CA THR A 470 18.91 -6.19 -28.99
C THR A 470 19.74 -5.19 -28.19
N THR A 471 19.78 -5.41 -26.90
CA THR A 471 20.68 -4.71 -26.00
C THR A 471 21.96 -5.54 -25.92
N GLU A 472 23.10 -5.00 -26.29
CA GLU A 472 24.39 -5.66 -26.02
C GLU A 472 24.65 -5.65 -24.52
N ASP A 473 24.80 -6.84 -23.96
CA ASP A 473 25.52 -7.05 -22.71
C ASP A 473 27.02 -7.03 -23.00
N ARG A 474 27.72 -6.00 -22.57
CA ARG A 474 29.16 -6.02 -22.48
C ARG A 474 29.61 -6.64 -21.17
#